data_f4ffc93cf0d35b38d2f1e5a580caee74
#
_entry.id   f4ffc93cf0d35b38d2f1e5a580caee74
#
_cell.length_a   1.000
_cell.length_b   1.000
_cell.length_c   1.000
_cell.angle_alpha   90.00
_cell.angle_beta   90.00
_cell.angle_gamma   90.00
#
_symmetry.space_group_name_H-M   'P 1'
#
loop_
_entity.id
_entity.type
_entity.pdbx_description
1 polymer ?
#
loop_
_entity_poly.entity_id
_entity_poly.type
_entity_poly.pdbx_seq_one_letter_code
_entity_poly.pdbx_strand_id
1 'polypeptide(L)'
;MATDLTQSDARQGDADQILRDVLARVLGLSPARVAGFDAQTGLFGQLSELDSMAVAGLLTEIEDRLGVVIEDDEVDADMLETYGALLAFVEAKRGAA
;
A
#
# COMPACT_ATOMS: atom_id res chain seq x y z
N MET A 1 28.82 4.71 6.04
CA MET A 1 28.44 3.83 7.14
C MET A 1 27.10 4.19 7.70
N ALA A 2 26.99 5.34 8.35
CA ALA A 2 25.71 5.76 8.88
C ALA A 2 24.66 5.85 7.76
N THR A 3 25.10 6.29 6.60
CA THR A 3 24.20 6.42 5.45
C THR A 3 23.60 5.07 5.05
N ASP A 4 24.43 4.03 5.05
CA ASP A 4 23.95 2.71 4.67
C ASP A 4 22.93 2.19 5.65
N LEU A 5 23.16 2.39 6.94
CA LEU A 5 22.23 1.96 7.95
C LEU A 5 20.90 2.72 7.82
N THR A 6 20.98 4.01 7.54
CA THR A 6 19.80 4.81 7.36
C THR A 6 18.99 4.32 6.17
N GLN A 7 19.66 3.98 5.08
CA GLN A 7 18.96 3.48 3.90
C GLN A 7 18.29 2.14 4.17
N SER A 8 18.97 1.26 4.89
CA SER A 8 18.38 -0.03 5.23
C SER A 8 17.14 0.14 6.09
N ASP A 9 17.22 1.01 7.07
CA ASP A 9 16.07 1.28 7.93
C ASP A 9 14.92 1.88 7.13
N ALA A 10 15.23 2.81 6.24
CA ALA A 10 14.21 3.42 5.41
C ALA A 10 13.48 2.38 4.57
N ARG A 11 14.23 1.45 3.98
CA ARG A 11 13.61 0.42 3.15
C ARG A 11 12.71 -0.49 3.96
N GLN A 12 13.11 -0.82 5.19
CA GLN A 12 12.31 -1.68 6.03
C GLN A 12 11.08 -0.96 6.57
N GLY A 13 11.25 0.31 6.94
CA GLY A 13 10.15 1.09 7.46
C GLY A 13 9.30 1.75 6.40
N ASP A 14 9.64 1.50 5.14
CA ASP A 14 9.11 2.28 4.04
C ASP A 14 7.82 1.74 3.46
N ALA A 15 7.33 0.61 3.93
CA ALA A 15 6.08 0.04 3.39
C ALA A 15 4.94 1.04 3.52
N ASP A 16 4.83 1.67 4.67
CA ASP A 16 3.79 2.67 4.91
C ASP A 16 3.94 3.85 3.94
N GLN A 17 5.13 4.39 3.82
CA GLN A 17 5.35 5.54 2.94
C GLN A 17 5.15 5.17 1.48
N ILE A 18 5.66 4.02 1.06
CA ILE A 18 5.50 3.57 -0.31
C ILE A 18 4.02 3.34 -0.62
N LEU A 19 3.30 2.71 0.30
CA LEU A 19 1.89 2.45 0.08
C LEU A 19 1.09 3.74 -0.05
N ARG A 20 1.39 4.74 0.79
CA ARG A 20 0.73 6.04 0.68
C ARG A 20 1.02 6.69 -0.66
N ASP A 21 2.27 6.61 -1.11
CA ASP A 21 2.65 7.17 -2.39
C ASP A 21 1.94 6.46 -3.56
N VAL A 22 1.85 5.14 -3.47
CA VAL A 22 1.15 4.35 -4.49
C VAL A 22 -0.32 4.74 -4.55
N LEU A 23 -0.97 4.86 -3.39
CA LEU A 23 -2.37 5.25 -3.34
C LEU A 23 -2.58 6.63 -3.95
N ALA A 24 -1.71 7.57 -3.62
CA ALA A 24 -1.82 8.91 -4.16
C ALA A 24 -1.71 8.90 -5.68
N ARG A 25 -0.77 8.14 -6.21
CA ARG A 25 -0.49 8.13 -7.65
C ARG A 25 -1.54 7.37 -8.44
N VAL A 26 -1.92 6.20 -7.94
CA VAL A 26 -2.85 5.34 -8.67
C VAL A 26 -4.26 5.92 -8.62
N LEU A 27 -4.66 6.46 -7.47
CA LEU A 27 -6.02 6.96 -7.29
C LEU A 27 -6.15 8.45 -7.56
N GLY A 28 -5.04 9.13 -7.83
CA GLY A 28 -5.09 10.56 -8.10
C GLY A 28 -5.40 11.39 -6.87
N LEU A 29 -5.01 10.91 -5.70
CA LEU A 29 -5.25 11.63 -4.45
C LEU A 29 -4.10 12.56 -4.15
N SER A 30 -4.39 13.68 -3.46
CA SER A 30 -3.32 14.58 -3.07
C SER A 30 -2.45 13.94 -1.98
N PRO A 31 -1.16 14.25 -1.97
CA PRO A 31 -0.29 13.73 -0.91
C PRO A 31 -0.77 14.11 0.49
N ALA A 32 -1.34 15.29 0.65
CA ALA A 32 -1.84 15.72 1.95
C ALA A 32 -2.99 14.85 2.42
N ARG A 33 -3.87 14.46 1.48
CA ARG A 33 -5.01 13.61 1.83
C ARG A 33 -4.53 12.24 2.28
N VAL A 34 -3.59 11.67 1.55
CA VAL A 34 -3.07 10.34 1.87
C VAL A 34 -2.26 10.38 3.17
N ALA A 35 -1.56 11.47 3.43
CA ALA A 35 -0.80 11.62 4.66
C ALA A 35 -1.70 11.57 5.89
N GLY A 36 -2.97 11.94 5.73
CA GLY A 36 -3.93 11.92 6.82
C GLY A 36 -4.59 10.57 7.06
N PHE A 37 -4.28 9.56 6.24
CA PHE A 37 -4.85 8.23 6.44
C PHE A 37 -4.31 7.61 7.72
N ASP A 38 -5.21 6.90 8.43
CA ASP A 38 -4.80 6.10 9.57
C ASP A 38 -5.29 4.67 9.36
N ALA A 39 -5.07 3.80 10.33
CA ALA A 39 -5.42 2.40 10.20
C ALA A 39 -6.91 2.18 9.96
N GLN A 40 -7.75 3.10 10.42
CA GLN A 40 -9.20 2.99 10.31
C GLN A 40 -9.74 3.59 9.03
N THR A 41 -8.91 4.27 8.27
CA THR A 41 -9.37 4.94 7.04
C THR A 41 -9.92 3.91 6.06
N GLY A 42 -11.18 4.10 5.66
CA GLY A 42 -11.82 3.19 4.71
C GLY A 42 -11.28 3.37 3.31
N LEU A 43 -11.04 2.26 2.63
CA LEU A 43 -10.55 2.28 1.26
C LEU A 43 -11.64 1.80 0.31
N PHE A 44 -11.67 0.50 0.01
CA PHE A 44 -12.65 -0.02 -0.92
C PHE A 44 -14.06 0.13 -0.34
N GLY A 45 -14.92 0.76 -1.10
CA GLY A 45 -16.27 1.03 -0.64
C GLY A 45 -16.44 2.39 0.02
N GLN A 46 -15.32 3.03 0.42
CA GLN A 46 -15.36 4.36 1.04
C GLN A 46 -14.75 5.41 0.13
N LEU A 47 -13.68 5.08 -0.57
CA LEU A 47 -13.06 5.99 -1.53
C LEU A 47 -13.68 5.74 -2.90
N SER A 48 -14.36 6.75 -3.44
CA SER A 48 -14.96 6.61 -4.76
C SER A 48 -13.91 6.39 -5.84
N GLU A 49 -12.68 6.85 -5.59
CA GLU A 49 -11.58 6.67 -6.53
C GLU A 49 -11.12 5.22 -6.61
N LEU A 50 -11.40 4.41 -5.59
CA LEU A 50 -10.97 3.02 -5.58
C LEU A 50 -12.11 2.12 -6.03
N ASP A 51 -12.28 2.01 -7.34
CA ASP A 51 -13.25 1.10 -7.93
C ASP A 51 -12.55 -0.21 -8.35
N SER A 52 -13.32 -1.10 -8.96
CA SER A 52 -12.80 -2.42 -9.35
C SER A 52 -11.60 -2.33 -10.29
N MET A 53 -11.63 -1.36 -11.21
CA MET A 53 -10.51 -1.22 -12.13
C MET A 53 -9.28 -0.65 -11.44
N ALA A 54 -9.50 0.29 -10.53
CA ALA A 54 -8.39 0.88 -9.80
C ALA A 54 -7.71 -0.14 -8.90
N VAL A 55 -8.46 -1.12 -8.39
CA VAL A 55 -7.87 -2.18 -7.57
C VAL A 55 -6.78 -2.91 -8.32
N ALA A 56 -7.04 -3.27 -9.58
CA ALA A 56 -6.04 -3.99 -10.38
C ALA A 56 -4.76 -3.16 -10.54
N GLY A 57 -4.91 -1.88 -10.85
CA GLY A 57 -3.76 -1.00 -10.99
C GLY A 57 -3.02 -0.80 -9.69
N LEU A 58 -3.76 -0.69 -8.59
CA LEU A 58 -3.18 -0.53 -7.28
C LEU A 58 -2.31 -1.73 -6.91
N LEU A 59 -2.85 -2.94 -7.09
CA LEU A 59 -2.11 -4.15 -6.75
C LEU A 59 -0.87 -4.32 -7.62
N THR A 60 -0.99 -4.01 -8.90
CA THR A 60 0.16 -4.09 -9.81
C THR A 60 1.27 -3.12 -9.38
N GLU A 61 0.89 -1.90 -9.01
CA GLU A 61 1.87 -0.92 -8.59
C GLU A 61 2.54 -1.34 -7.28
N ILE A 62 1.77 -1.91 -6.37
CA ILE A 62 2.32 -2.42 -5.11
C ILE A 62 3.36 -3.50 -5.41
N GLU A 63 3.04 -4.42 -6.30
CA GLU A 63 3.98 -5.48 -6.67
C GLU A 63 5.27 -4.90 -7.21
N ASP A 64 5.16 -3.93 -8.11
CA ASP A 64 6.33 -3.31 -8.72
C ASP A 64 7.19 -2.56 -7.70
N ARG A 65 6.54 -1.76 -6.86
CA ARG A 65 7.26 -0.87 -5.97
C ARG A 65 7.88 -1.61 -4.80
N LEU A 66 7.26 -2.68 -4.35
CA LEU A 66 7.72 -3.41 -3.18
C LEU A 66 8.39 -4.73 -3.52
N GLY A 67 8.38 -5.12 -4.78
CA GLY A 67 9.03 -6.35 -5.20
C GLY A 67 8.37 -7.59 -4.65
N VAL A 68 7.06 -7.57 -4.51
CA VAL A 68 6.30 -8.72 -3.99
C VAL A 68 5.38 -9.25 -5.08
N VAL A 69 4.89 -10.47 -4.89
CA VAL A 69 3.93 -11.07 -5.80
C VAL A 69 2.63 -11.30 -5.02
N ILE A 70 1.54 -10.79 -5.57
CA ILE A 70 0.22 -10.93 -4.96
C ILE A 70 -0.61 -11.86 -5.83
N GLU A 71 -0.98 -13.01 -5.27
CA GLU A 71 -1.77 -13.98 -6.00
C GLU A 71 -3.25 -13.59 -5.99
N ASP A 72 -3.98 -14.00 -7.02
CA ASP A 72 -5.40 -13.66 -7.12
C ASP A 72 -6.19 -14.14 -5.92
N ASP A 73 -5.87 -15.31 -5.40
CA ASP A 73 -6.61 -15.88 -4.29
C ASP A 73 -6.28 -15.22 -2.94
N GLU A 74 -5.28 -14.35 -2.92
CA GLU A 74 -4.97 -13.57 -1.72
C GLU A 74 -5.78 -12.28 -1.65
N VAL A 75 -6.39 -11.88 -2.75
CA VAL A 75 -7.11 -10.61 -2.84
C VAL A 75 -8.56 -10.83 -2.40
N ASP A 76 -8.97 -10.12 -1.36
CA ASP A 76 -10.34 -10.17 -0.91
C ASP A 76 -10.77 -8.78 -0.42
N ALA A 77 -12.03 -8.66 -0.08
CA ALA A 77 -12.57 -7.38 0.37
C ALA A 77 -11.97 -6.94 1.70
N ASP A 78 -11.63 -7.90 2.54
CA ASP A 78 -11.10 -7.58 3.88
C ASP A 78 -9.76 -6.86 3.80
N MET A 79 -8.87 -7.31 2.92
CA MET A 79 -7.56 -6.68 2.83
C MET A 79 -7.61 -5.28 2.23
N LEU A 80 -8.69 -4.95 1.55
CA LEU A 80 -8.87 -3.65 0.92
C LEU A 80 -9.84 -2.75 1.70
N GLU A 81 -10.35 -3.20 2.83
CA GLU A 81 -11.38 -2.48 3.55
C GLU A 81 -10.84 -1.21 4.19
N THR A 82 -9.68 -1.30 4.83
CA THR A 82 -9.06 -0.15 5.49
C THR A 82 -7.61 -0.03 5.12
N TYR A 83 -7.07 1.16 5.33
CA TYR A 83 -5.64 1.38 5.10
C TYR A 83 -4.81 0.44 5.96
N GLY A 84 -5.20 0.27 7.23
CA GLY A 84 -4.45 -0.61 8.13
C GLY A 84 -4.44 -2.05 7.66
N ALA A 85 -5.57 -2.54 7.15
CA ALA A 85 -5.63 -3.91 6.63
C ALA A 85 -4.72 -4.08 5.42
N LEU A 86 -4.73 -3.12 4.50
CA LEU A 86 -3.88 -3.18 3.32
C LEU A 86 -2.41 -3.09 3.70
N LEU A 87 -2.07 -2.21 4.62
CA LEU A 87 -0.69 -2.08 5.06
C LEU A 87 -0.20 -3.37 5.72
N ALA A 88 -1.02 -3.98 6.56
CA ALA A 88 -0.66 -5.24 7.21
C ALA A 88 -0.42 -6.34 6.18
N PHE A 89 -1.28 -6.40 5.16
CA PHE A 89 -1.13 -7.38 4.09
C PHE A 89 0.20 -7.18 3.36
N VAL A 90 0.49 -5.94 3.01
CA VAL A 90 1.72 -5.60 2.27
C VAL A 90 2.95 -5.92 3.10
N GLU A 91 2.92 -5.58 4.38
CA GLU A 91 4.05 -5.85 5.27
C GLU A 91 4.28 -7.35 5.43
N ALA A 92 3.21 -8.12 5.51
CA ALA A 92 3.32 -9.57 5.60
C ALA A 92 3.94 -10.15 4.34
N LYS A 93 3.56 -9.64 3.17
CA LYS A 93 4.13 -10.10 1.91
C LYS A 93 5.62 -9.81 1.84
N ARG A 94 6.04 -8.63 2.28
CA ARG A 94 7.45 -8.28 2.27
C ARG A 94 8.24 -9.16 3.23
N GLY A 95 7.66 -9.42 4.39
CA GLY A 95 8.32 -10.27 5.38
C GLY A 95 8.47 -11.70 4.93
N ALA A 96 7.52 -12.18 4.12
CA ALA A 96 7.56 -13.55 3.60
C ALA A 96 8.54 -13.69 2.44
N ALA A 97 8.83 -12.59 1.76
CA ALA A 97 9.76 -12.61 0.64
C ALA A 97 11.19 -12.61 1.14
#